data_b0c81924850ae26bfab12078d7423784
#
_entry.id   b0c81924850ae26bfab12078d7423784
#
_cell.length_a   1.000
_cell.length_b   1.000
_cell.length_c   1.000
_cell.angle_alpha   90.00
_cell.angle_beta   90.00
_cell.angle_gamma   90.00
#
_symmetry.space_group_name_H-M   'P 1'
#
loop_
_entity.id
_entity.type
_entity.pdbx_description
1 polymer ?
#
loop_
_entity_poly.entity_id
_entity_poly.type
_entity_poly.pdbx_seq_one_letter_code
_entity_poly.pdbx_strand_id
1 'polypeptide(L)'
;MKIFVPGRICLFGEHSDWAGGYRRINANIEQGYTLITGTNQGIYAEVEPHPNSLILTSTTTDGEVVGPYEIPMEAEALQKEAQSGGYWSYIAGTAYQILTHYHVRGLVINNYKTDMPIKKGLSSSAAICVLTARAFNRIYDLKMTIRGEMELAYLGEITTPSRCGRMDQGCAYGNRPILMNFDGDHLNVTEFQVPKDLYFVIVDLLAQKDTMEILVHLNRAYPFPNNEIEHGVQELLGPINKRIVLQAMEMLQTGDAERLGALMVEAQEFFDRYATPACPEELTAPVLHRVLNY
;
A
#
# COMPACT_ATOMS: atom_id res chain seq x y z
N MET A 1 -18.81 16.19 -5.85
CA MET A 1 -18.05 16.25 -4.58
C MET A 1 -16.58 16.09 -4.88
N LYS A 2 -15.67 16.82 -4.17
CA LYS A 2 -14.20 16.65 -4.33
C LYS A 2 -13.65 15.68 -3.31
N ILE A 3 -12.76 14.80 -3.76
CA ILE A 3 -12.06 13.80 -2.93
C ILE A 3 -10.57 13.89 -3.22
N PHE A 4 -9.77 13.77 -2.16
CA PHE A 4 -8.32 13.62 -2.21
C PHE A 4 -7.93 12.34 -1.45
N VAL A 5 -7.01 11.57 -2.04
CA VAL A 5 -6.35 10.45 -1.38
C VAL A 5 -4.85 10.58 -1.63
N PRO A 6 -4.03 10.62 -0.55
CA PRO A 6 -2.59 10.72 -0.68
C PRO A 6 -1.96 9.43 -1.19
N GLY A 7 -0.72 9.51 -1.68
CA GLY A 7 0.17 8.37 -1.70
C GLY A 7 0.59 7.96 -0.29
N ARG A 8 1.29 6.83 -0.14
CA ARG A 8 1.87 6.41 1.14
C ARG A 8 3.37 6.19 1.02
N ILE A 9 4.09 6.49 2.10
CA ILE A 9 5.48 6.13 2.31
C ILE A 9 5.52 5.07 3.40
N CYS A 10 6.19 3.95 3.16
CA CYS A 10 6.59 3.03 4.20
C CYS A 10 7.88 3.54 4.82
N LEU A 11 7.83 3.95 6.07
CA LEU A 11 9.02 4.38 6.81
C LEU A 11 9.83 3.19 7.28
N PHE A 12 9.14 2.16 7.78
CA PHE A 12 9.72 0.91 8.26
C PHE A 12 8.73 -0.23 8.09
N GLY A 13 9.24 -1.44 7.89
CA GLY A 13 8.43 -2.66 7.93
C GLY A 13 8.00 -3.18 6.57
N GLU A 14 8.67 -2.81 5.51
CA GLU A 14 8.39 -3.31 4.16
C GLU A 14 8.32 -4.84 4.15
N HIS A 15 7.34 -5.43 3.45
CA HIS A 15 7.04 -6.86 3.36
C HIS A 15 6.52 -7.54 4.64
N SER A 16 6.46 -6.87 5.79
CA SER A 16 5.99 -7.47 7.04
C SER A 16 4.46 -7.64 7.08
N ASP A 17 3.73 -6.91 6.26
CA ASP A 17 2.28 -6.96 6.16
C ASP A 17 1.76 -8.32 5.68
N TRP A 18 2.30 -8.86 4.59
CA TRP A 18 1.93 -10.17 4.11
C TRP A 18 2.57 -11.29 4.94
N ALA A 19 3.80 -11.08 5.47
CA ALA A 19 4.49 -12.06 6.31
C ALA A 19 3.71 -12.37 7.59
N GLY A 20 3.20 -11.35 8.30
CA GLY A 20 2.36 -11.50 9.47
C GLY A 20 1.03 -12.21 9.20
N GLY A 21 0.54 -12.17 7.96
CA GLY A 21 -0.64 -12.90 7.54
C GLY A 21 -0.51 -14.43 7.63
N TYR A 22 0.71 -14.96 7.56
CA TYR A 22 0.96 -16.40 7.68
C TYR A 22 0.77 -16.95 9.10
N ARG A 23 0.60 -16.10 10.12
CA ARG A 23 0.25 -16.54 11.48
C ARG A 23 -1.04 -17.34 11.55
N ARG A 24 -1.97 -17.15 10.63
CA ARG A 24 -3.18 -17.99 10.51
C ARG A 24 -2.87 -19.45 10.20
N ILE A 25 -1.67 -19.76 9.67
CA ILE A 25 -1.23 -21.12 9.29
C ILE A 25 -0.18 -21.63 10.30
N ASN A 26 0.74 -20.76 10.74
CA ASN A 26 1.82 -21.12 11.67
C ASN A 26 1.89 -20.09 12.80
N ALA A 27 1.44 -20.45 14.00
CA ALA A 27 1.38 -19.57 15.15
C ALA A 27 2.77 -19.15 15.68
N ASN A 28 3.85 -19.82 15.27
CA ASN A 28 5.23 -19.47 15.65
C ASN A 28 5.80 -18.30 14.85
N ILE A 29 5.16 -17.93 13.73
CA ILE A 29 5.54 -16.73 12.98
C ILE A 29 5.26 -15.50 13.83
N GLU A 30 6.19 -14.53 13.86
CA GLU A 30 5.98 -13.26 14.57
C GLU A 30 4.91 -12.43 13.84
N GLN A 31 4.23 -11.57 14.58
CA GLN A 31 3.30 -10.59 14.02
C GLN A 31 4.03 -9.64 13.05
N GLY A 32 3.37 -9.24 11.99
CA GLY A 32 3.87 -8.22 11.07
C GLY A 32 3.65 -6.81 11.63
N TYR A 33 4.61 -5.91 11.40
CA TYR A 33 4.53 -4.52 11.79
C TYR A 33 4.99 -3.62 10.65
N THR A 34 4.21 -2.59 10.32
CA THR A 34 4.61 -1.54 9.40
C THR A 34 4.34 -0.17 9.99
N LEU A 35 5.19 0.79 9.66
CA LEU A 35 5.05 2.19 10.04
C LEU A 35 4.99 3.01 8.76
N ILE A 36 3.84 3.61 8.50
CA ILE A 36 3.58 4.35 7.27
C ILE A 36 3.06 5.76 7.55
N THR A 37 3.20 6.63 6.56
CA THR A 37 2.55 7.94 6.53
C THR A 37 2.09 8.27 5.13
N GLY A 38 1.04 9.09 5.01
CA GLY A 38 0.63 9.64 3.72
C GLY A 38 1.51 10.81 3.28
N THR A 39 1.49 11.08 1.97
CA THR A 39 2.19 12.20 1.34
C THR A 39 1.25 13.40 1.14
N ASN A 40 1.82 14.57 0.85
CA ASN A 40 1.03 15.72 0.40
C ASN A 40 0.59 15.60 -1.07
N GLN A 41 1.25 14.72 -1.82
CA GLN A 41 0.90 14.36 -3.20
C GLN A 41 -0.09 13.19 -3.21
N GLY A 42 -0.94 13.12 -4.23
CA GLY A 42 -1.94 12.08 -4.30
C GLY A 42 -2.82 12.16 -5.54
N ILE A 43 -4.01 11.61 -5.41
CA ILE A 43 -5.02 11.58 -6.46
C ILE A 43 -6.18 12.48 -6.04
N TYR A 44 -6.59 13.37 -6.95
CA TYR A 44 -7.69 14.32 -6.76
C TYR A 44 -8.80 13.98 -7.74
N ALA A 45 -10.02 13.80 -7.26
CA ALA A 45 -11.16 13.54 -8.12
C ALA A 45 -12.39 14.36 -7.75
N GLU A 46 -13.20 14.67 -8.75
CA GLU A 46 -14.59 15.07 -8.62
C GLU A 46 -15.47 13.85 -8.86
N VAL A 47 -16.43 13.61 -7.96
CA VAL A 47 -17.32 12.45 -8.03
C VAL A 47 -18.77 12.86 -7.95
N GLU A 48 -19.62 12.20 -8.76
CA GLU A 48 -21.06 12.42 -8.81
C GLU A 48 -21.79 11.07 -8.96
N PRO A 49 -23.05 10.95 -8.51
CA PRO A 49 -23.82 9.74 -8.71
C PRO A 49 -24.17 9.56 -10.19
N HIS A 50 -24.21 8.30 -10.63
CA HIS A 50 -24.70 7.91 -11.95
C HIS A 50 -25.74 6.78 -11.82
N PRO A 51 -26.80 6.74 -12.64
CA PRO A 51 -27.89 5.79 -12.43
C PRO A 51 -27.50 4.32 -12.54
N ASN A 52 -26.59 3.95 -13.46
CA ASN A 52 -26.33 2.54 -13.78
C ASN A 52 -24.92 2.20 -14.29
N SER A 53 -23.99 3.16 -14.34
CA SER A 53 -22.64 2.93 -14.89
C SER A 53 -21.57 3.66 -14.08
N LEU A 54 -20.33 3.19 -14.17
CA LEU A 54 -19.15 3.98 -13.86
C LEU A 54 -18.75 4.75 -15.12
N ILE A 55 -18.64 6.06 -15.02
CA ILE A 55 -18.09 6.93 -16.06
C ILE A 55 -16.76 7.47 -15.54
N LEU A 56 -15.67 7.08 -16.19
CA LEU A 56 -14.32 7.26 -15.69
C LEU A 56 -13.51 8.18 -16.60
N THR A 57 -12.94 9.23 -16.04
CA THR A 57 -11.97 10.10 -16.71
C THR A 57 -10.77 10.27 -15.78
N SER A 58 -9.56 10.23 -16.32
CA SER A 58 -8.34 10.39 -15.55
C SER A 58 -7.35 11.31 -16.26
N THR A 59 -6.76 12.22 -15.48
CA THR A 59 -5.64 13.04 -15.92
C THR A 59 -4.34 12.44 -15.36
N THR A 60 -3.46 12.06 -16.26
CA THR A 60 -2.15 11.48 -15.91
C THR A 60 -1.22 12.55 -15.32
N THR A 61 -0.07 12.12 -14.80
CA THR A 61 0.98 13.03 -14.27
C THR A 61 1.51 14.00 -15.34
N ASP A 62 1.47 13.59 -16.62
CA ASP A 62 1.94 14.39 -17.74
C ASP A 62 0.83 15.32 -18.30
N GLY A 63 -0.36 15.30 -17.68
CA GLY A 63 -1.50 16.14 -18.07
C GLY A 63 -2.35 15.56 -19.20
N GLU A 64 -2.06 14.35 -19.67
CA GLU A 64 -2.89 13.67 -20.66
C GLU A 64 -4.22 13.23 -20.04
N VAL A 65 -5.33 13.42 -20.77
CA VAL A 65 -6.66 13.00 -20.33
C VAL A 65 -7.02 11.67 -20.99
N VAL A 66 -7.26 10.66 -20.17
CA VAL A 66 -7.71 9.33 -20.58
C VAL A 66 -9.19 9.17 -20.25
N GLY A 67 -9.98 8.72 -21.21
CA GLY A 67 -11.43 8.56 -21.07
C GLY A 67 -12.20 9.60 -21.90
N PRO A 68 -13.53 9.76 -21.70
CA PRO A 68 -14.33 8.99 -20.74
C PRO A 68 -14.45 7.50 -21.10
N TYR A 69 -14.44 6.65 -20.09
CA TYR A 69 -14.62 5.21 -20.21
C TYR A 69 -15.83 4.78 -19.39
N GLU A 70 -16.72 3.99 -19.99
CA GLU A 70 -17.95 3.56 -19.33
C GLU A 70 -17.90 2.06 -19.02
N ILE A 71 -18.25 1.69 -17.79
CA ILE A 71 -18.41 0.31 -17.35
C ILE A 71 -19.81 0.19 -16.73
N PRO A 72 -20.67 -0.72 -17.21
CA PRO A 72 -21.94 -1.00 -16.56
C PRO A 72 -21.75 -1.38 -15.09
N MET A 73 -22.62 -0.90 -14.20
CA MET A 73 -22.56 -1.22 -12.77
C MET A 73 -23.18 -2.60 -12.52
N GLU A 74 -22.62 -3.61 -13.15
CA GLU A 74 -23.02 -5.01 -13.13
C GLU A 74 -21.82 -5.88 -12.69
N ALA A 75 -22.07 -6.88 -11.84
CA ALA A 75 -21.01 -7.69 -11.23
C ALA A 75 -20.09 -8.34 -12.28
N GLU A 76 -20.69 -8.92 -13.34
CA GLU A 76 -19.93 -9.58 -14.42
C GLU A 76 -19.05 -8.61 -15.20
N ALA A 77 -19.58 -7.43 -15.56
CA ALA A 77 -18.84 -6.39 -16.28
C ALA A 77 -17.68 -5.85 -15.45
N LEU A 78 -17.92 -5.53 -14.19
CA LEU A 78 -16.91 -5.02 -13.26
C LEU A 78 -15.81 -6.06 -12.99
N GLN A 79 -16.16 -7.33 -12.78
CA GLN A 79 -15.20 -8.40 -12.55
C GLN A 79 -14.34 -8.65 -13.78
N LYS A 80 -14.94 -8.66 -14.97
CA LYS A 80 -14.22 -8.82 -16.23
C LYS A 80 -13.20 -7.70 -16.44
N GLU A 81 -13.59 -6.44 -16.22
CA GLU A 81 -12.69 -5.29 -16.32
C GLU A 81 -11.56 -5.39 -15.27
N ALA A 82 -11.89 -5.72 -14.02
CA ALA A 82 -10.91 -5.90 -12.96
C ALA A 82 -9.84 -6.95 -13.33
N GLN A 83 -10.27 -8.10 -13.85
CA GLN A 83 -9.39 -9.21 -14.22
C GLN A 83 -8.57 -8.93 -15.50
N SER A 84 -8.96 -7.95 -16.31
CA SER A 84 -8.20 -7.57 -17.51
C SER A 84 -6.79 -7.05 -17.19
N GLY A 85 -6.59 -6.48 -15.98
CA GLY A 85 -5.35 -5.82 -15.59
C GLY A 85 -5.10 -4.52 -16.34
N GLY A 86 -6.11 -4.00 -17.04
CA GLY A 86 -6.05 -2.73 -17.79
C GLY A 86 -6.05 -1.50 -16.88
N TYR A 87 -6.05 -0.33 -17.52
CA TYR A 87 -5.96 0.97 -16.84
C TYR A 87 -7.04 1.19 -15.76
N TRP A 88 -8.25 0.69 -16.00
CA TRP A 88 -9.41 0.89 -15.13
C TRP A 88 -9.64 -0.26 -14.14
N SER A 89 -8.79 -1.29 -14.17
CA SER A 89 -8.96 -2.53 -13.40
C SER A 89 -9.12 -2.30 -11.90
N TYR A 90 -8.35 -1.39 -11.31
CA TYR A 90 -8.39 -1.09 -9.88
C TYR A 90 -9.72 -0.47 -9.44
N ILE A 91 -10.25 0.47 -10.25
CA ILE A 91 -11.55 1.10 -9.98
C ILE A 91 -12.66 0.06 -10.12
N ALA A 92 -12.61 -0.74 -11.20
CA ALA A 92 -13.59 -1.80 -11.45
C ALA A 92 -13.58 -2.87 -10.35
N GLY A 93 -12.40 -3.32 -9.91
CA GLY A 93 -12.26 -4.29 -8.81
C GLY A 93 -12.82 -3.78 -7.49
N THR A 94 -12.57 -2.52 -7.16
CA THR A 94 -13.11 -1.90 -5.94
C THR A 94 -14.63 -1.72 -6.04
N ALA A 95 -15.13 -1.27 -7.19
CA ALA A 95 -16.58 -1.14 -7.41
C ALA A 95 -17.29 -2.49 -7.38
N TYR A 96 -16.67 -3.56 -7.92
CA TYR A 96 -17.17 -4.91 -7.81
C TYR A 96 -17.35 -5.34 -6.35
N GLN A 97 -16.34 -5.15 -5.51
CA GLN A 97 -16.40 -5.48 -4.09
C GLN A 97 -17.49 -4.67 -3.37
N ILE A 98 -17.62 -3.39 -3.69
CA ILE A 98 -18.69 -2.57 -3.10
C ILE A 98 -20.08 -3.04 -3.52
N LEU A 99 -20.27 -3.35 -4.81
CA LEU A 99 -21.54 -3.84 -5.33
C LEU A 99 -21.97 -5.17 -4.68
N THR A 100 -20.99 -6.03 -4.32
CA THR A 100 -21.29 -7.31 -3.65
C THR A 100 -21.69 -7.16 -2.18
N HIS A 101 -21.35 -6.05 -1.54
CA HIS A 101 -21.64 -5.80 -0.12
C HIS A 101 -22.76 -4.78 0.11
N TYR A 102 -23.03 -3.89 -0.86
CA TYR A 102 -23.95 -2.77 -0.72
C TYR A 102 -24.87 -2.60 -1.92
N HIS A 103 -26.08 -2.09 -1.66
CA HIS A 103 -26.98 -1.66 -2.72
C HIS A 103 -26.61 -0.26 -3.21
N VAL A 104 -25.82 -0.20 -4.25
CA VAL A 104 -25.33 1.05 -4.85
C VAL A 104 -25.65 1.10 -6.34
N ARG A 105 -25.60 2.31 -6.90
CA ARG A 105 -25.66 2.56 -8.35
C ARG A 105 -24.28 2.99 -8.84
N GLY A 106 -24.21 3.54 -10.04
CA GLY A 106 -22.96 4.00 -10.64
C GLY A 106 -22.44 5.32 -10.10
N LEU A 107 -21.24 5.68 -10.55
CA LEU A 107 -20.59 6.96 -10.26
C LEU A 107 -19.97 7.56 -11.53
N VAL A 108 -19.95 8.87 -11.62
CA VAL A 108 -18.96 9.58 -12.44
C VAL A 108 -17.75 9.86 -11.55
N ILE A 109 -16.57 9.41 -11.97
CA ILE A 109 -15.29 9.67 -11.30
C ILE A 109 -14.38 10.40 -12.29
N ASN A 110 -14.19 11.68 -12.07
CA ASN A 110 -13.26 12.50 -12.82
C ASN A 110 -12.01 12.75 -11.97
N ASN A 111 -10.97 11.92 -12.18
CA ASN A 111 -9.64 12.21 -11.64
C ASN A 111 -9.01 13.34 -12.44
N TYR A 112 -9.18 14.57 -11.96
CA TYR A 112 -8.73 15.77 -12.65
C TYR A 112 -7.26 16.12 -12.38
N LYS A 113 -6.60 15.47 -11.41
CA LYS A 113 -5.20 15.71 -11.08
C LYS A 113 -4.59 14.52 -10.35
N THR A 114 -3.41 14.12 -10.80
CA THR A 114 -2.52 13.19 -10.11
C THR A 114 -1.14 13.84 -10.01
N ASP A 115 -0.68 14.20 -8.80
CA ASP A 115 0.60 14.87 -8.57
C ASP A 115 1.62 14.02 -7.82
N MET A 116 1.34 12.72 -7.68
CA MET A 116 2.31 11.77 -7.18
C MET A 116 2.89 10.93 -8.33
N PRO A 117 4.19 10.57 -8.27
CA PRO A 117 4.80 9.71 -9.28
C PRO A 117 4.18 8.31 -9.24
N ILE A 118 3.80 7.82 -10.43
CA ILE A 118 3.18 6.50 -10.60
C ILE A 118 4.28 5.43 -10.69
N LYS A 119 4.06 4.26 -10.06
CA LYS A 119 5.02 3.12 -10.03
C LYS A 119 6.37 3.45 -9.40
N LYS A 120 6.41 4.38 -8.45
CA LYS A 120 7.62 4.80 -7.73
C LYS A 120 7.55 4.50 -6.22
N GLY A 121 6.80 3.48 -5.83
CA GLY A 121 6.72 3.05 -4.43
C GLY A 121 5.76 3.88 -3.54
N LEU A 122 4.96 4.79 -4.12
CA LEU A 122 3.97 5.59 -3.38
C LEU A 122 2.55 5.01 -3.41
N SER A 123 2.40 3.76 -3.88
CA SER A 123 1.13 2.99 -3.87
C SER A 123 -0.04 3.70 -4.58
N SER A 124 0.18 4.11 -5.83
CA SER A 124 -0.86 4.75 -6.64
C SER A 124 -2.07 3.84 -6.89
N SER A 125 -1.87 2.53 -7.00
CA SER A 125 -2.95 1.55 -7.14
C SER A 125 -3.84 1.51 -5.90
N ALA A 126 -3.26 1.45 -4.71
CA ALA A 126 -4.02 1.50 -3.47
C ALA A 126 -4.75 2.85 -3.30
N ALA A 127 -4.10 3.96 -3.67
CA ALA A 127 -4.71 5.28 -3.57
C ALA A 127 -5.96 5.41 -4.45
N ILE A 128 -5.96 4.88 -5.68
CA ILE A 128 -7.16 4.91 -6.53
C ILE A 128 -8.25 3.94 -6.03
N CYS A 129 -7.86 2.78 -5.47
CA CYS A 129 -8.82 1.88 -4.83
C CYS A 129 -9.48 2.54 -3.61
N VAL A 130 -8.71 3.19 -2.74
CA VAL A 130 -9.24 3.93 -1.58
C VAL A 130 -10.10 5.11 -2.02
N LEU A 131 -9.70 5.85 -3.07
CA LEU A 131 -10.51 6.93 -3.63
C LEU A 131 -11.87 6.42 -4.09
N THR A 132 -11.89 5.28 -4.79
CA THR A 132 -13.12 4.64 -5.28
C THR A 132 -14.01 4.21 -4.11
N ALA A 133 -13.46 3.51 -3.12
CA ALA A 133 -14.21 3.09 -1.93
C ALA A 133 -14.80 4.30 -1.18
N ARG A 134 -14.01 5.35 -1.00
CA ARG A 134 -14.42 6.61 -0.37
C ARG A 134 -15.48 7.36 -1.17
N ALA A 135 -15.39 7.33 -2.51
CA ALA A 135 -16.38 7.93 -3.39
C ALA A 135 -17.75 7.29 -3.17
N PHE A 136 -17.83 5.97 -3.23
CA PHE A 136 -19.05 5.23 -2.95
C PHE A 136 -19.56 5.47 -1.53
N ASN A 137 -18.67 5.39 -0.54
CA ASN A 137 -19.03 5.62 0.86
C ASN A 137 -19.72 6.97 1.06
N ARG A 138 -19.19 8.04 0.48
CA ARG A 138 -19.69 9.41 0.66
C ARG A 138 -20.93 9.71 -0.19
N ILE A 139 -20.98 9.23 -1.44
CA ILE A 139 -22.12 9.49 -2.35
C ILE A 139 -23.37 8.72 -1.90
N TYR A 140 -23.20 7.49 -1.44
CA TYR A 140 -24.32 6.62 -1.03
C TYR A 140 -24.50 6.51 0.49
N ASP A 141 -23.73 7.27 1.26
CA ASP A 141 -23.80 7.30 2.74
C ASP A 141 -23.72 5.90 3.38
N LEU A 142 -22.74 5.10 2.92
CA LEU A 142 -22.62 3.67 3.28
C LEU A 142 -22.19 3.45 4.73
N LYS A 143 -21.83 4.50 5.47
CA LYS A 143 -21.39 4.44 6.88
C LYS A 143 -20.14 3.59 7.10
N MET A 144 -19.32 3.42 6.08
CA MET A 144 -18.03 2.74 6.24
C MET A 144 -17.10 3.57 7.13
N THR A 145 -16.41 2.89 8.02
CA THR A 145 -15.25 3.46 8.73
C THR A 145 -14.07 3.58 7.78
N ILE A 146 -13.01 4.30 8.17
CA ILE A 146 -11.74 4.35 7.41
C ILE A 146 -11.20 2.93 7.18
N ARG A 147 -11.30 2.03 8.16
CA ARG A 147 -10.94 0.62 8.01
C ARG A 147 -11.79 -0.10 6.97
N GLY A 148 -13.07 0.19 6.91
CA GLY A 148 -13.98 -0.37 5.89
C GLY A 148 -13.60 0.10 4.49
N GLU A 149 -13.31 1.39 4.30
CA GLU A 149 -12.80 1.91 3.02
C GLU A 149 -11.48 1.20 2.62
N MET A 150 -10.57 1.03 3.59
CA MET A 150 -9.28 0.37 3.39
C MET A 150 -9.44 -1.11 3.02
N GLU A 151 -10.33 -1.84 3.72
CA GLU A 151 -10.57 -3.26 3.44
C GLU A 151 -11.20 -3.49 2.08
N LEU A 152 -12.23 -2.72 1.70
CA LEU A 152 -12.84 -2.84 0.37
C LEU A 152 -11.88 -2.40 -0.75
N ALA A 153 -11.01 -1.44 -0.49
CA ALA A 153 -9.95 -1.07 -1.41
C ALA A 153 -8.95 -2.22 -1.61
N TYR A 154 -8.53 -2.89 -0.53
CA TYR A 154 -7.66 -4.07 -0.59
C TYR A 154 -8.33 -5.22 -1.36
N LEU A 155 -9.56 -5.59 -1.00
CA LEU A 155 -10.31 -6.63 -1.71
C LEU A 155 -10.48 -6.30 -3.19
N GLY A 156 -10.70 -5.02 -3.51
CA GLY A 156 -10.78 -4.52 -4.88
C GLY A 156 -9.46 -4.69 -5.63
N GLU A 157 -8.35 -4.35 -5.01
CA GLU A 157 -7.02 -4.49 -5.62
C GLU A 157 -6.66 -5.95 -5.89
N ILE A 158 -6.89 -6.86 -4.96
CA ILE A 158 -6.64 -8.30 -5.16
C ILE A 158 -7.65 -9.00 -6.08
N THR A 159 -8.75 -8.34 -6.47
CA THR A 159 -9.64 -8.82 -7.53
C THR A 159 -8.98 -8.69 -8.91
N THR A 160 -7.98 -7.82 -9.04
CA THR A 160 -7.16 -7.64 -10.25
C THR A 160 -6.00 -8.66 -10.25
N PRO A 161 -5.20 -8.76 -11.34
CA PRO A 161 -3.97 -9.56 -11.33
C PRO A 161 -2.89 -9.09 -10.36
N SER A 162 -3.06 -7.93 -9.71
CA SER A 162 -2.12 -7.40 -8.71
C SER A 162 -2.06 -8.30 -7.47
N ARG A 163 -0.84 -8.45 -6.95
CA ARG A 163 -0.60 -9.14 -5.68
C ARG A 163 0.00 -8.15 -4.71
N CYS A 164 -0.81 -7.61 -3.83
CA CYS A 164 -0.37 -6.67 -2.80
C CYS A 164 -0.65 -7.23 -1.39
N GLY A 165 0.05 -6.70 -0.40
CA GLY A 165 -0.32 -6.84 1.00
C GLY A 165 -1.38 -5.80 1.39
N ARG A 166 -1.67 -5.70 2.69
CA ARG A 166 -2.69 -4.78 3.23
C ARG A 166 -2.12 -3.44 3.68
N MET A 167 -0.81 -3.22 3.55
CA MET A 167 -0.15 -2.00 4.02
C MET A 167 -0.53 -0.78 3.17
N ASP A 168 -0.59 -0.96 1.87
CA ASP A 168 -0.71 0.12 0.90
C ASP A 168 -2.00 0.93 1.06
N GLN A 169 -3.11 0.25 1.36
CA GLN A 169 -4.40 0.89 1.58
C GLN A 169 -4.45 1.74 2.87
N GLY A 170 -3.40 1.70 3.69
CA GLY A 170 -3.23 2.60 4.82
C GLY A 170 -3.22 4.08 4.45
N CYS A 171 -3.02 4.46 3.17
CA CYS A 171 -3.24 5.80 2.65
C CYS A 171 -4.66 6.33 2.92
N ALA A 172 -5.62 5.46 3.25
CA ALA A 172 -6.96 5.84 3.69
C ALA A 172 -6.96 6.72 4.95
N TYR A 173 -5.94 6.62 5.80
CA TYR A 173 -5.78 7.45 7.00
C TYR A 173 -5.28 8.87 6.70
N GLY A 174 -5.04 9.21 5.44
CA GLY A 174 -4.53 10.53 5.05
C GLY A 174 -3.05 10.70 5.38
N ASN A 175 -2.65 11.92 5.74
CA ASN A 175 -1.26 12.27 6.02
C ASN A 175 -0.80 11.91 7.44
N ARG A 176 -1.65 11.24 8.22
CA ARG A 176 -1.31 10.85 9.59
C ARG A 176 -0.39 9.63 9.58
N PRO A 177 0.69 9.63 10.39
CA PRO A 177 1.46 8.43 10.59
C PRO A 177 0.63 7.40 11.35
N ILE A 178 0.73 6.16 10.92
CA ILE A 178 0.05 5.02 11.54
C ILE A 178 1.00 3.85 11.71
N LEU A 179 0.84 3.15 12.83
CA LEU A 179 1.39 1.82 13.05
C LEU A 179 0.33 0.79 12.65
N MET A 180 0.69 -0.13 11.79
CA MET A 180 -0.15 -1.26 11.42
C MET A 180 0.46 -2.55 11.97
N ASN A 181 -0.36 -3.35 12.64
CA ASN A 181 0.02 -4.66 13.17
C ASN A 181 -0.83 -5.74 12.51
N PHE A 182 -0.17 -6.72 11.90
CA PHE A 182 -0.77 -7.82 11.16
C PHE A 182 -0.61 -9.13 11.93
N ASP A 183 -1.71 -9.69 12.37
CA ASP A 183 -1.78 -10.94 13.14
C ASP A 183 -2.74 -11.92 12.45
N GLY A 184 -2.24 -12.68 11.49
CA GLY A 184 -3.07 -13.52 10.64
C GLY A 184 -4.07 -12.67 9.85
N ASP A 185 -5.37 -12.89 10.08
CA ASP A 185 -6.43 -12.12 9.44
C ASP A 185 -6.76 -10.81 10.19
N HIS A 186 -6.24 -10.66 11.41
CA HIS A 186 -6.44 -9.45 12.20
C HIS A 186 -5.46 -8.35 11.79
N LEU A 187 -6.01 -7.16 11.56
CA LEU A 187 -5.25 -5.94 11.34
C LEU A 187 -5.61 -4.92 12.41
N ASN A 188 -4.62 -4.49 13.18
CA ASN A 188 -4.75 -3.39 14.12
C ASN A 188 -4.04 -2.16 13.54
N VAL A 189 -4.71 -1.02 13.59
CA VAL A 189 -4.17 0.27 13.16
C VAL A 189 -4.17 1.22 14.35
N THR A 190 -3.00 1.76 14.67
CA THR A 190 -2.81 2.75 15.73
C THR A 190 -2.36 4.06 15.12
N GLU A 191 -3.20 5.10 15.26
CA GLU A 191 -2.83 6.48 14.94
C GLU A 191 -2.06 7.07 16.11
N PHE A 192 -1.02 7.86 15.84
CA PHE A 192 -0.26 8.55 16.86
C PHE A 192 0.16 9.95 16.41
N GLN A 193 0.55 10.77 17.37
CA GLN A 193 0.98 12.15 17.10
C GLN A 193 2.49 12.23 16.98
N VAL A 194 2.94 13.04 16.03
CA VAL A 194 4.34 13.44 15.89
C VAL A 194 4.42 14.91 16.30
N PRO A 195 4.99 15.22 17.50
CA PRO A 195 4.90 16.55 18.09
C PRO A 195 5.85 17.59 17.47
N LYS A 196 6.80 17.14 16.67
CA LYS A 196 7.80 17.99 15.99
C LYS A 196 7.82 17.68 14.51
N ASP A 197 8.07 18.70 13.70
CA ASP A 197 8.31 18.52 12.27
C ASP A 197 9.60 17.73 12.06
N LEU A 198 9.50 16.67 11.27
CA LEU A 198 10.62 15.85 10.83
C LEU A 198 10.74 15.97 9.32
N TYR A 199 11.94 16.17 8.85
CA TYR A 199 12.22 16.36 7.42
C TYR A 199 12.85 15.10 6.84
N PHE A 200 12.26 14.61 5.76
CA PHE A 200 12.73 13.44 5.02
C PHE A 200 13.19 13.85 3.63
N VAL A 201 14.32 13.34 3.19
CA VAL A 201 14.77 13.46 1.81
C VAL A 201 14.34 12.20 1.07
N ILE A 202 13.54 12.38 0.00
CA ILE A 202 13.10 11.29 -0.85
C ILE A 202 13.86 11.38 -2.17
N VAL A 203 14.54 10.28 -2.54
CA VAL A 203 15.35 10.20 -3.76
C VAL A 203 14.75 9.17 -4.70
N ASP A 204 14.34 9.58 -5.92
CA ASP A 204 14.05 8.64 -6.99
C ASP A 204 15.37 8.13 -7.59
N LEU A 205 15.66 6.86 -7.40
CA LEU A 205 16.89 6.23 -7.86
C LEU A 205 16.92 6.02 -9.39
N LEU A 206 15.80 6.28 -10.10
CA LEU A 206 15.62 5.99 -11.52
C LEU A 206 15.98 4.53 -11.89
N ALA A 207 15.92 3.65 -10.90
CA ALA A 207 16.16 2.22 -11.04
C ALA A 207 14.80 1.47 -11.07
N GLN A 208 14.82 0.30 -11.67
CA GLN A 208 13.68 -0.61 -11.70
C GLN A 208 14.03 -1.87 -10.90
N LYS A 209 13.01 -2.47 -10.30
CA LYS A 209 13.08 -3.79 -9.65
C LYS A 209 11.87 -4.61 -10.04
N ASP A 210 12.02 -5.92 -10.11
CA ASP A 210 10.89 -6.83 -10.27
C ASP A 210 10.32 -7.22 -8.91
N THR A 211 9.28 -6.48 -8.49
CA THR A 211 8.60 -6.75 -7.21
C THR A 211 7.97 -8.15 -7.17
N MET A 212 7.51 -8.68 -8.31
CA MET A 212 6.93 -10.02 -8.35
C MET A 212 7.99 -11.09 -8.10
N GLU A 213 9.17 -10.94 -8.69
CA GLU A 213 10.30 -11.84 -8.47
C GLU A 213 10.75 -11.80 -7.00
N ILE A 214 10.92 -10.61 -6.44
CA ILE A 214 11.24 -10.44 -5.01
C ILE A 214 10.22 -11.16 -4.12
N LEU A 215 8.92 -10.93 -4.35
CA LEU A 215 7.86 -11.56 -3.56
C LEU A 215 7.87 -13.08 -3.68
N VAL A 216 8.09 -13.63 -4.88
CA VAL A 216 8.18 -15.08 -5.07
C VAL A 216 9.33 -15.66 -4.24
N HIS A 217 10.49 -15.00 -4.22
CA HIS A 217 11.66 -15.48 -3.48
C HIS A 217 11.48 -15.36 -1.96
N LEU A 218 11.04 -14.21 -1.45
CA LEU A 218 10.84 -14.00 -0.01
C LEU A 218 9.71 -14.90 0.55
N ASN A 219 8.65 -15.14 -0.22
CA ASN A 219 7.56 -16.03 0.20
C ASN A 219 7.95 -17.50 0.38
N ARG A 220 9.09 -17.96 -0.18
CA ARG A 220 9.59 -19.32 0.07
C ARG A 220 9.90 -19.58 1.54
N ALA A 221 10.23 -18.54 2.29
CA ALA A 221 10.45 -18.62 3.73
C ALA A 221 9.17 -18.90 4.53
N TYR A 222 7.99 -18.81 3.93
CA TYR A 222 6.70 -18.89 4.62
C TYR A 222 5.83 -20.02 4.07
N PRO A 223 5.01 -20.70 4.92
CA PRO A 223 4.95 -20.52 6.39
C PRO A 223 6.05 -21.29 7.16
N PHE A 224 6.81 -22.16 6.51
CA PHE A 224 7.81 -23.03 7.11
C PHE A 224 9.14 -22.91 6.35
N PRO A 225 10.19 -22.34 6.94
CA PRO A 225 11.48 -22.18 6.30
C PRO A 225 12.20 -23.54 6.23
N ASN A 226 12.93 -23.79 5.13
CA ASN A 226 13.61 -25.06 4.87
C ASN A 226 15.14 -24.98 4.89
N ASN A 227 15.70 -23.77 4.98
CA ASN A 227 17.13 -23.51 4.95
C ASN A 227 17.48 -22.24 5.72
N GLU A 228 18.79 -21.98 5.92
CA GLU A 228 19.27 -20.83 6.68
C GLU A 228 18.87 -19.46 6.08
N ILE A 229 18.81 -19.36 4.75
CA ILE A 229 18.38 -18.12 4.07
C ILE A 229 16.91 -17.84 4.40
N GLU A 230 16.05 -18.84 4.28
CA GLU A 230 14.62 -18.71 4.58
C GLU A 230 14.38 -18.42 6.07
N HIS A 231 15.14 -19.02 6.98
CA HIS A 231 15.13 -18.66 8.41
C HIS A 231 15.53 -17.19 8.62
N GLY A 232 16.56 -16.71 7.90
CA GLY A 232 16.99 -15.32 7.95
C GLY A 232 15.90 -14.36 7.49
N VAL A 233 15.17 -14.69 6.43
CA VAL A 233 14.02 -13.88 5.97
C VAL A 233 12.92 -13.81 7.04
N GLN A 234 12.58 -14.92 7.71
CA GLN A 234 11.60 -14.91 8.79
C GLN A 234 12.07 -14.08 9.99
N GLU A 235 13.35 -14.19 10.34
CA GLU A 235 13.95 -13.39 11.43
C GLU A 235 13.89 -11.89 11.11
N LEU A 236 14.19 -11.51 9.87
CA LEU A 236 14.12 -10.13 9.40
C LEU A 236 12.69 -9.57 9.47
N LEU A 237 11.75 -10.25 8.76
CA LEU A 237 10.39 -9.74 8.59
C LEU A 237 9.51 -9.91 9.84
N GLY A 238 9.98 -10.64 10.82
CA GLY A 238 9.36 -10.88 12.12
C GLY A 238 10.04 -10.13 13.27
N PRO A 239 10.86 -10.80 14.10
CA PRO A 239 11.41 -10.24 15.34
C PRO A 239 12.23 -8.97 15.14
N ILE A 240 13.13 -8.94 14.13
CA ILE A 240 13.97 -7.76 13.86
C ILE A 240 13.08 -6.58 13.45
N ASN A 241 12.19 -6.79 12.49
CA ASN A 241 11.31 -5.74 12.00
C ASN A 241 10.38 -5.20 13.09
N LYS A 242 9.78 -6.08 13.92
CA LYS A 242 8.97 -5.66 15.06
C LYS A 242 9.73 -4.71 15.98
N ARG A 243 10.97 -5.08 16.38
CA ARG A 243 11.81 -4.24 17.22
C ARG A 243 12.07 -2.88 16.59
N ILE A 244 12.49 -2.87 15.31
CA ILE A 244 12.81 -1.64 14.56
C ILE A 244 11.59 -0.73 14.46
N VAL A 245 10.45 -1.28 14.06
CA VAL A 245 9.21 -0.49 13.87
C VAL A 245 8.72 0.13 15.18
N LEU A 246 8.77 -0.62 16.29
CA LEU A 246 8.35 -0.09 17.58
C LEU A 246 9.31 0.99 18.10
N GLN A 247 10.63 0.83 17.91
CA GLN A 247 11.61 1.88 18.20
C GLN A 247 11.40 3.12 17.32
N ALA A 248 11.15 2.93 16.03
CA ALA A 248 10.88 4.04 15.13
C ALA A 248 9.64 4.84 15.55
N MET A 249 8.57 4.17 15.98
CA MET A 249 7.39 4.83 16.51
C MET A 249 7.74 5.71 17.74
N GLU A 250 8.54 5.19 18.67
CA GLU A 250 9.01 5.95 19.84
C GLU A 250 9.83 7.19 19.42
N MET A 251 10.76 7.04 18.44
CA MET A 251 11.56 8.14 17.94
C MET A 251 10.69 9.22 17.28
N LEU A 252 9.66 8.82 16.51
CA LEU A 252 8.70 9.77 15.94
C LEU A 252 7.90 10.51 17.02
N GLN A 253 7.45 9.81 18.06
CA GLN A 253 6.71 10.41 19.17
C GLN A 253 7.54 11.38 20.01
N THR A 254 8.85 11.18 20.08
CA THR A 254 9.78 12.08 20.80
C THR A 254 10.38 13.16 19.89
N GLY A 255 10.25 13.00 18.56
CA GLY A 255 10.84 13.89 17.57
C GLY A 255 12.37 13.79 17.53
N ASP A 256 12.92 12.59 17.73
CA ASP A 256 14.35 12.29 17.71
C ASP A 256 14.79 11.87 16.30
N ALA A 257 15.07 12.88 15.46
CA ALA A 257 15.44 12.69 14.06
C ALA A 257 16.79 11.95 13.89
N GLU A 258 17.75 12.19 14.79
CA GLU A 258 19.09 11.61 14.70
C GLU A 258 19.02 10.08 14.95
N ARG A 259 18.35 9.65 16.02
CA ARG A 259 18.16 8.24 16.30
C ARG A 259 17.27 7.55 15.26
N LEU A 260 16.27 8.25 14.74
CA LEU A 260 15.43 7.72 13.66
C LEU A 260 16.27 7.46 12.39
N GLY A 261 17.15 8.38 12.02
CA GLY A 261 18.08 8.21 10.91
C GLY A 261 19.05 7.04 11.12
N ALA A 262 19.63 6.92 12.32
CA ALA A 262 20.47 5.77 12.66
C ALA A 262 19.72 4.44 12.56
N LEU A 263 18.45 4.43 12.97
CA LEU A 263 17.59 3.24 12.87
C LEU A 263 17.26 2.87 11.42
N MET A 264 17.16 3.85 10.49
CA MET A 264 17.01 3.58 9.06
C MET A 264 18.24 2.88 8.48
N VAL A 265 19.43 3.30 8.88
CA VAL A 265 20.68 2.63 8.48
C VAL A 265 20.72 1.20 9.01
N GLU A 266 20.42 1.00 10.30
CA GLU A 266 20.36 -0.32 10.92
C GLU A 266 19.34 -1.24 10.20
N ALA A 267 18.17 -0.71 9.84
CA ALA A 267 17.14 -1.45 9.11
C ALA A 267 17.66 -1.92 7.74
N GLN A 268 18.39 -1.05 7.02
CA GLN A 268 18.99 -1.40 5.73
C GLN A 268 20.07 -2.47 5.88
N GLU A 269 20.94 -2.38 6.90
CA GLU A 269 21.97 -3.40 7.16
C GLU A 269 21.37 -4.78 7.43
N PHE A 270 20.26 -4.84 8.18
CA PHE A 270 19.54 -6.09 8.38
C PHE A 270 18.88 -6.60 7.11
N PHE A 271 18.31 -5.72 6.31
CA PHE A 271 17.71 -6.08 5.02
C PHE A 271 18.75 -6.68 4.09
N ASP A 272 19.91 -6.06 3.96
CA ASP A 272 21.02 -6.54 3.15
C ASP A 272 21.52 -7.92 3.61
N ARG A 273 21.61 -8.10 4.93
CA ARG A 273 22.10 -9.35 5.52
C ARG A 273 21.13 -10.52 5.32
N TYR A 274 19.83 -10.29 5.45
CA TYR A 274 18.86 -11.38 5.58
C TYR A 274 17.91 -11.52 4.38
N ALA A 275 17.55 -10.42 3.70
CA ALA A 275 16.67 -10.48 2.52
C ALA A 275 17.46 -10.65 1.21
N THR A 276 18.57 -9.92 1.06
CA THR A 276 19.35 -9.94 -0.18
C THR A 276 19.77 -11.36 -0.59
N PRO A 277 20.20 -12.27 0.31
CA PRO A 277 20.56 -13.64 -0.09
C PRO A 277 19.41 -14.45 -0.69
N ALA A 278 18.15 -14.07 -0.43
CA ALA A 278 16.99 -14.75 -1.00
C ALA A 278 16.71 -14.38 -2.46
N CYS A 279 17.08 -13.17 -2.88
CA CYS A 279 16.91 -12.67 -4.25
C CYS A 279 18.03 -11.69 -4.62
N PRO A 280 19.29 -12.15 -4.80
CA PRO A 280 20.45 -11.27 -4.98
C PRO A 280 20.35 -10.37 -6.22
N GLU A 281 19.75 -10.88 -7.29
CA GLU A 281 19.60 -10.17 -8.57
C GLU A 281 18.83 -8.86 -8.41
N GLU A 282 17.78 -8.86 -7.58
CA GLU A 282 16.91 -7.71 -7.38
C GLU A 282 17.25 -6.89 -6.12
N LEU A 283 17.78 -7.53 -5.07
CA LEU A 283 17.95 -6.92 -3.75
C LEU A 283 19.36 -6.42 -3.43
N THR A 284 20.37 -6.69 -4.28
CA THR A 284 21.73 -6.11 -4.12
C THR A 284 21.73 -4.58 -4.26
N ALA A 285 20.79 -4.04 -5.04
CA ALA A 285 20.48 -2.61 -5.18
C ALA A 285 21.70 -1.65 -5.24
N PRO A 286 22.67 -1.82 -6.17
CA PRO A 286 23.93 -1.07 -6.17
C PRO A 286 23.75 0.45 -6.32
N VAL A 287 22.66 0.89 -6.95
CA VAL A 287 22.33 2.32 -7.08
C VAL A 287 21.95 2.91 -5.74
N LEU A 288 21.13 2.18 -4.94
CA LEU A 288 20.76 2.56 -3.59
C LEU A 288 22.00 2.75 -2.72
N HIS A 289 22.88 1.76 -2.67
CA HIS A 289 24.10 1.81 -1.85
C HIS A 289 25.04 2.95 -2.23
N ARG A 290 25.14 3.31 -3.51
CA ARG A 290 25.91 4.49 -3.92
C ARG A 290 25.32 5.80 -3.37
N VAL A 291 23.99 5.90 -3.29
CA VAL A 291 23.33 7.09 -2.71
C VAL A 291 23.50 7.13 -1.20
N LEU A 292 23.34 5.99 -0.51
CA LEU A 292 23.48 5.92 0.95
C LEU A 292 24.90 6.19 1.44
N ASN A 293 25.92 5.90 0.61
CA ASN A 293 27.33 6.10 0.94
C ASN A 293 27.90 7.44 0.44
N TYR A 294 27.07 8.32 -0.13
CA TYR A 294 27.47 9.65 -0.57
C TYR A 294 27.41 10.65 0.58
#